data_ae19bcfe49e0a79d036e24a554391a92
#
_entry.id   ae19bcfe49e0a79d036e24a554391a92
#
_cell.length_a   1.000
_cell.length_b   1.000
_cell.length_c   1.000
_cell.angle_alpha   90.00
_cell.angle_beta   90.00
_cell.angle_gamma   90.00
#
_symmetry.space_group_name_H-M   'P 1'
#
loop_
_entity.id
_entity.type
_entity.pdbx_description
1 polymer ?
#
loop_
_entity_poly.entity_id
_entity_poly.type
_entity_poly.pdbx_seq_one_letter_code
_entity_poly.pdbx_strand_id
1 'polypeptide(L)'
;MPRRRVFLVVVALLAALISPLLILALNCPSAGIALTTRARDLHRLKNRTTIPQATDFDSRVTLDALLQPGDDRDSWSNTRAARVQGEVIDVAYARPEATNCFNPCHRDIHILIATRKGATKSEHVVVEVTPNLYDWAAGQGIDWSEKTLQAQLVGHWCEFEGWLYFDAGHAEESENISPGETDNWRATAWEIHPVTRIMVIR
;
A
#
# COMPACT_ATOMS: atom_id res chain seq x y z
N MET A 1 -51.79 -12.90 -2.73
CA MET A 1 -50.97 -12.53 -3.91
C MET A 1 -50.10 -11.25 -3.77
N PRO A 2 -50.23 -10.33 -2.80
CA PRO A 2 -49.38 -9.12 -2.72
C PRO A 2 -47.93 -9.40 -2.24
N ARG A 3 -47.71 -10.39 -1.37
CA ARG A 3 -46.37 -10.66 -0.79
C ARG A 3 -45.32 -11.08 -1.82
N ARG A 4 -45.69 -11.80 -2.89
CA ARG A 4 -44.71 -12.21 -3.96
C ARG A 4 -44.26 -11.02 -4.81
N ARG A 5 -45.14 -10.05 -5.08
CA ARG A 5 -44.78 -8.83 -5.85
C ARG A 5 -43.82 -7.93 -5.10
N VAL A 6 -44.04 -7.75 -3.78
CA VAL A 6 -43.12 -6.95 -2.92
C VAL A 6 -41.76 -7.60 -2.83
N PHE A 7 -41.71 -8.92 -2.67
CA PHE A 7 -40.42 -9.66 -2.63
C PHE A 7 -39.62 -9.52 -3.94
N LEU A 8 -40.29 -9.64 -5.10
CA LEU A 8 -39.65 -9.46 -6.41
C LEU A 8 -39.13 -8.05 -6.64
N VAL A 9 -39.86 -7.02 -6.19
CA VAL A 9 -39.43 -5.60 -6.30
C VAL A 9 -38.22 -5.34 -5.41
N VAL A 10 -38.21 -5.84 -4.18
CA VAL A 10 -37.06 -5.69 -3.25
C VAL A 10 -35.83 -6.41 -3.80
N VAL A 11 -35.96 -7.62 -4.33
CA VAL A 11 -34.84 -8.38 -4.95
C VAL A 11 -34.31 -7.64 -6.19
N ALA A 12 -35.20 -7.09 -7.04
CA ALA A 12 -34.79 -6.33 -8.22
C ALA A 12 -34.09 -5.00 -7.85
N LEU A 13 -34.55 -4.31 -6.81
CA LEU A 13 -33.90 -3.09 -6.30
C LEU A 13 -32.53 -3.39 -5.68
N LEU A 14 -32.40 -4.48 -4.92
CA LEU A 14 -31.11 -4.93 -4.37
C LEU A 14 -30.16 -5.34 -5.49
N ALA A 15 -30.60 -6.08 -6.50
CA ALA A 15 -29.76 -6.45 -7.65
C ALA A 15 -29.33 -5.23 -8.47
N ALA A 16 -30.19 -4.22 -8.63
CA ALA A 16 -29.88 -2.97 -9.32
C ALA A 16 -28.85 -2.11 -8.55
N LEU A 17 -28.80 -2.19 -7.22
CA LEU A 17 -27.81 -1.50 -6.39
C LEU A 17 -26.47 -2.24 -6.28
N ILE A 18 -26.50 -3.58 -6.29
CA ILE A 18 -25.29 -4.41 -6.21
C ILE A 18 -24.52 -4.38 -7.54
N SER A 19 -25.21 -4.32 -8.68
CA SER A 19 -24.60 -4.36 -10.01
C SER A 19 -23.57 -3.23 -10.26
N PRO A 20 -23.86 -1.95 -10.01
CA PRO A 20 -22.89 -0.86 -10.22
C PRO A 20 -21.72 -0.89 -9.25
N LEU A 21 -21.91 -1.34 -8.00
CA LEU A 21 -20.83 -1.50 -7.02
C LEU A 21 -19.88 -2.64 -7.42
N LEU A 22 -20.43 -3.74 -7.92
CA LEU A 22 -19.63 -4.86 -8.42
C LEU A 22 -18.83 -4.49 -9.67
N ILE A 23 -19.44 -3.74 -10.60
CA ILE A 23 -18.76 -3.22 -11.80
C ILE A 23 -17.65 -2.26 -11.40
N LEU A 24 -17.86 -1.38 -10.43
CA LEU A 24 -16.85 -0.45 -9.93
C LEU A 24 -15.70 -1.21 -9.24
N ALA A 25 -15.99 -2.26 -8.48
CA ALA A 25 -14.96 -3.08 -7.85
C ALA A 25 -14.10 -3.86 -8.86
N LEU A 26 -14.68 -4.26 -9.99
CA LEU A 26 -13.95 -4.96 -11.07
C LEU A 26 -13.16 -4.02 -11.99
N ASN A 27 -13.54 -2.72 -12.06
CA ASN A 27 -12.92 -1.71 -12.93
C ASN A 27 -12.57 -0.47 -12.10
N CYS A 28 -11.86 -0.65 -11.00
CA CYS A 28 -11.46 0.45 -10.13
C CYS A 28 -10.54 1.42 -10.87
N PRO A 29 -10.91 2.71 -11.02
CA PRO A 29 -10.04 3.68 -11.66
C PRO A 29 -8.81 3.99 -10.79
N SER A 30 -7.74 4.50 -11.39
CA SER A 30 -6.52 4.88 -10.64
C SER A 30 -6.77 5.91 -9.52
N ALA A 31 -7.85 6.68 -9.61
CA ALA A 31 -8.29 7.60 -8.55
C ALA A 31 -9.15 6.92 -7.47
N GLY A 32 -9.43 5.63 -7.57
CA GLY A 32 -10.27 4.93 -6.62
C GLY A 32 -11.67 5.56 -6.45
N ILE A 33 -12.26 5.41 -5.27
CA ILE A 33 -13.45 6.14 -4.84
C ILE A 33 -13.01 7.36 -4.02
N ALA A 34 -13.03 8.55 -4.61
CA ALA A 34 -12.58 9.78 -3.97
C ALA A 34 -13.59 10.92 -4.14
N LEU A 35 -14.01 11.51 -3.03
CA LEU A 35 -14.99 12.58 -3.00
C LEU A 35 -14.36 13.98 -3.22
N THR A 36 -13.06 14.13 -3.01
CA THR A 36 -12.36 15.40 -3.15
C THR A 36 -11.24 15.31 -4.19
N THR A 37 -10.81 16.44 -4.75
CA THR A 37 -9.68 16.51 -5.68
C THR A 37 -8.40 16.01 -4.99
N ARG A 38 -8.15 16.47 -3.75
CA ARG A 38 -6.99 16.03 -2.97
C ARG A 38 -6.95 14.51 -2.78
N ALA A 39 -8.08 13.89 -2.41
CA ALA A 39 -8.15 12.43 -2.27
C ALA A 39 -7.88 11.72 -3.60
N ARG A 40 -8.43 12.24 -4.72
CA ARG A 40 -8.16 11.70 -6.06
C ARG A 40 -6.67 11.74 -6.41
N ASP A 41 -5.99 12.83 -6.10
CA ASP A 41 -4.57 12.98 -6.41
C ASP A 41 -3.73 12.04 -5.54
N LEU A 42 -4.04 11.89 -4.25
CA LEU A 42 -3.38 10.93 -3.37
C LEU A 42 -3.59 9.47 -3.83
N HIS A 43 -4.82 9.10 -4.22
CA HIS A 43 -5.10 7.76 -4.75
C HIS A 43 -4.34 7.47 -6.05
N ARG A 44 -4.19 8.47 -6.94
CA ARG A 44 -3.37 8.32 -8.15
C ARG A 44 -1.89 8.11 -7.85
N LEU A 45 -1.38 8.74 -6.78
CA LEU A 45 -0.02 8.50 -6.32
C LEU A 45 0.15 7.07 -5.80
N LYS A 46 -0.78 6.56 -5.02
CA LYS A 46 -0.79 5.17 -4.55
C LYS A 46 -0.89 4.18 -5.72
N ASN A 47 -1.74 4.46 -6.70
CA ASN A 47 -2.03 3.57 -7.84
C ASN A 47 -1.11 3.78 -9.06
N ARG A 48 0.04 4.46 -8.91
CA ARG A 48 1.01 4.63 -10.00
C ARG A 48 1.51 3.28 -10.52
N THR A 49 1.67 3.17 -11.83
CA THR A 49 2.25 1.98 -12.48
C THR A 49 3.54 2.30 -13.21
N THR A 50 3.98 3.57 -13.20
CA THR A 50 5.23 3.99 -13.82
C THR A 50 6.43 3.45 -13.05
N ILE A 51 7.38 2.85 -13.76
CA ILE A 51 8.64 2.40 -13.17
C ILE A 51 9.58 3.61 -13.03
N PRO A 52 10.14 3.88 -11.83
CA PRO A 52 11.07 4.99 -11.65
C PRO A 52 12.30 4.88 -12.52
N GLN A 53 12.76 6.00 -13.08
CA GLN A 53 14.02 6.12 -13.81
C GLN A 53 15.15 6.49 -12.82
N ALA A 54 16.40 6.32 -13.22
CA ALA A 54 17.55 6.60 -12.35
C ALA A 54 17.55 8.03 -11.77
N THR A 55 17.02 9.00 -12.50
CA THR A 55 16.90 10.41 -12.07
C THR A 55 15.79 10.66 -11.04
N ASP A 56 14.85 9.73 -10.89
CA ASP A 56 13.75 9.86 -9.93
C ASP A 56 14.17 9.51 -8.51
N PHE A 57 15.22 8.68 -8.36
CA PHE A 57 15.65 8.22 -7.05
C PHE A 57 16.28 9.33 -6.21
N ASP A 58 15.85 9.42 -4.95
CA ASP A 58 16.51 10.23 -3.92
C ASP A 58 17.43 9.31 -3.10
N SER A 59 18.73 9.40 -3.32
CA SER A 59 19.72 8.55 -2.65
C SER A 59 19.88 8.83 -1.16
N ARG A 60 19.27 9.90 -0.65
CA ARG A 60 19.25 10.19 0.80
C ARG A 60 18.25 9.33 1.54
N VAL A 61 17.25 8.78 0.84
CA VAL A 61 16.23 7.91 1.44
C VAL A 61 16.81 6.51 1.59
N THR A 62 17.19 6.19 2.80
CA THR A 62 17.63 4.86 3.23
C THR A 62 16.74 4.39 4.38
N LEU A 63 16.77 3.10 4.72
CA LEU A 63 16.04 2.60 5.88
C LEU A 63 16.46 3.35 7.16
N ASP A 64 17.76 3.56 7.36
CA ASP A 64 18.28 4.30 8.52
C ASP A 64 17.79 5.76 8.54
N ALA A 65 17.64 6.41 7.39
CA ALA A 65 17.11 7.76 7.31
C ALA A 65 15.61 7.81 7.64
N LEU A 66 14.83 6.81 7.21
CA LEU A 66 13.41 6.67 7.53
C LEU A 66 13.15 6.39 9.02
N LEU A 67 14.13 5.78 9.70
CA LEU A 67 14.07 5.44 11.12
C LEU A 67 14.63 6.54 12.03
N GLN A 68 15.14 7.67 11.49
CA GLN A 68 15.60 8.78 12.33
C GLN A 68 14.43 9.41 13.09
N PRO A 69 14.55 9.63 14.41
CA PRO A 69 13.49 10.24 15.19
C PRO A 69 13.28 11.71 14.81
N GLY A 70 12.04 12.17 14.94
CA GLY A 70 11.62 13.54 14.69
C GLY A 70 10.59 13.63 13.58
N ASP A 71 9.80 14.73 13.60
CA ASP A 71 8.75 14.98 12.61
C ASP A 71 9.34 15.04 11.19
N ASP A 72 9.02 14.06 10.38
CA ASP A 72 9.58 13.86 9.04
C ASP A 72 8.60 14.19 7.91
N ARG A 73 7.45 14.84 8.20
CA ARG A 73 6.39 15.15 7.22
C ARG A 73 6.93 15.81 5.95
N ASP A 74 7.88 16.73 6.10
CA ASP A 74 8.44 17.52 5.01
C ASP A 74 9.84 17.08 4.58
N SER A 75 10.30 15.89 5.03
CA SER A 75 11.67 15.43 4.78
C SER A 75 11.90 15.00 3.33
N TRP A 76 10.87 14.46 2.69
CA TRP A 76 10.98 13.93 1.32
C TRP A 76 9.80 14.37 0.44
N SER A 77 9.71 13.82 -0.77
CA SER A 77 8.68 14.22 -1.75
C SER A 77 8.02 13.00 -2.39
N ASN A 78 6.70 13.04 -2.50
CA ASN A 78 5.89 12.06 -3.26
C ASN A 78 6.24 12.00 -4.76
N THR A 79 7.04 12.93 -5.27
CA THR A 79 7.50 12.92 -6.68
C THR A 79 8.82 12.20 -6.86
N ARG A 80 9.43 11.71 -5.78
CA ARG A 80 10.69 10.99 -5.80
C ARG A 80 10.47 9.50 -5.58
N ALA A 81 11.44 8.73 -6.00
CA ALA A 81 11.53 7.29 -5.74
C ALA A 81 12.67 7.02 -4.74
N ALA A 82 12.62 5.85 -4.11
CA ALA A 82 13.68 5.39 -3.23
C ALA A 82 14.02 3.92 -3.48
N ARG A 83 15.23 3.56 -3.04
CA ARG A 83 15.71 2.19 -2.93
C ARG A 83 16.07 1.96 -1.48
N VAL A 84 15.33 1.08 -0.82
CA VAL A 84 15.55 0.75 0.60
C VAL A 84 15.85 -0.73 0.76
N GLN A 85 16.65 -1.06 1.76
CA GLN A 85 16.97 -2.44 2.10
C GLN A 85 16.63 -2.70 3.56
N GLY A 86 16.05 -3.86 3.85
CA GLY A 86 15.72 -4.25 5.22
C GLY A 86 15.38 -5.72 5.35
N GLU A 87 15.39 -6.17 6.61
CA GLU A 87 14.82 -7.47 7.01
C GLU A 87 13.31 -7.42 6.86
N VAL A 88 12.72 -8.35 6.14
CA VAL A 88 11.26 -8.45 6.05
C VAL A 88 10.71 -9.13 7.29
N ILE A 89 9.88 -8.39 8.02
CA ILE A 89 9.29 -8.83 9.29
C ILE A 89 7.95 -9.53 9.06
N ASP A 90 7.12 -8.96 8.17
CA ASP A 90 5.79 -9.50 7.88
C ASP A 90 5.34 -9.11 6.48
N VAL A 91 4.42 -9.92 5.92
CA VAL A 91 3.74 -9.66 4.64
C VAL A 91 2.27 -10.01 4.82
N ALA A 92 1.37 -9.06 4.62
CA ALA A 92 -0.06 -9.27 4.78
C ALA A 92 -0.88 -8.36 3.85
N TYR A 93 -2.08 -8.79 3.50
CA TYR A 93 -3.02 -7.89 2.84
C TYR A 93 -3.44 -6.74 3.74
N ALA A 94 -3.41 -5.53 3.20
CA ALA A 94 -4.07 -4.37 3.80
C ALA A 94 -5.59 -4.57 3.89
N ARG A 95 -6.27 -3.71 4.64
CA ARG A 95 -7.74 -3.65 4.64
C ARG A 95 -8.25 -3.16 3.28
N PRO A 96 -9.48 -3.52 2.88
CA PRO A 96 -10.09 -2.91 1.70
C PRO A 96 -10.18 -1.38 1.86
N GLU A 97 -9.62 -0.65 0.91
CA GLU A 97 -9.54 0.80 0.92
C GLU A 97 -10.28 1.45 -0.24
N ALA A 98 -10.62 2.74 -0.08
CA ALA A 98 -11.23 3.55 -1.13
C ALA A 98 -10.33 3.68 -2.37
N THR A 99 -9.02 3.64 -2.19
CA THR A 99 -8.01 3.63 -3.25
C THR A 99 -8.21 2.46 -4.22
N ASN A 100 -8.62 1.29 -3.71
CA ASN A 100 -8.89 0.07 -4.47
C ASN A 100 -10.40 -0.24 -4.53
N CYS A 101 -11.24 0.81 -4.47
CA CYS A 101 -12.70 0.72 -4.57
C CYS A 101 -13.32 -0.25 -3.54
N PHE A 102 -12.70 -0.41 -2.37
CA PHE A 102 -13.09 -1.36 -1.33
C PHE A 102 -13.19 -2.82 -1.84
N ASN A 103 -12.46 -3.16 -2.90
CA ASN A 103 -12.48 -4.52 -3.45
C ASN A 103 -11.81 -5.50 -2.49
N PRO A 104 -12.51 -6.50 -1.93
CA PRO A 104 -11.91 -7.45 -0.99
C PRO A 104 -10.92 -8.42 -1.63
N CYS A 105 -10.95 -8.56 -2.97
CA CYS A 105 -10.06 -9.43 -3.73
C CYS A 105 -8.84 -8.71 -4.31
N HIS A 106 -8.89 -7.37 -4.42
CA HIS A 106 -7.80 -6.54 -4.93
C HIS A 106 -7.42 -5.50 -3.86
N ARG A 107 -6.53 -5.90 -2.97
CA ARG A 107 -6.04 -5.10 -1.83
C ARG A 107 -4.54 -4.89 -1.97
N ASP A 108 -4.04 -3.81 -1.43
CA ASP A 108 -2.61 -3.61 -1.27
C ASP A 108 -2.02 -4.71 -0.38
N ILE A 109 -0.76 -5.03 -0.60
CA ILE A 109 0.01 -5.95 0.21
C ILE A 109 1.05 -5.12 0.97
N HIS A 110 0.87 -5.03 2.29
CA HIS A 110 1.84 -4.44 3.19
C HIS A 110 3.01 -5.41 3.40
N ILE A 111 4.21 -4.91 3.28
CA ILE A 111 5.44 -5.59 3.65
C ILE A 111 6.11 -4.71 4.71
N LEU A 112 6.26 -5.23 5.91
CA LEU A 112 6.94 -4.53 6.99
C LEU A 112 8.43 -4.87 6.95
N ILE A 113 9.27 -3.84 6.88
CA ILE A 113 10.72 -4.00 6.91
C ILE A 113 11.33 -3.29 8.11
N ALA A 114 12.45 -3.81 8.59
CA ALA A 114 13.21 -3.24 9.70
C ALA A 114 14.71 -3.49 9.54
N THR A 115 15.53 -2.93 10.44
CA THR A 115 16.97 -3.14 10.43
C THR A 115 17.39 -4.50 10.99
N ARG A 116 16.48 -5.22 11.63
CA ARG A 116 16.78 -6.51 12.29
C ARG A 116 15.52 -7.32 12.55
N LYS A 117 15.70 -8.62 12.64
CA LYS A 117 14.66 -9.52 13.15
C LYS A 117 14.28 -9.17 14.61
N GLY A 118 13.00 -9.20 14.91
CA GLY A 118 12.47 -8.88 16.24
C GLY A 118 12.49 -7.40 16.57
N ALA A 119 12.56 -6.52 15.58
CA ALA A 119 12.29 -5.10 15.71
C ALA A 119 10.89 -4.88 16.29
N THR A 120 10.73 -3.83 17.11
CA THR A 120 9.42 -3.44 17.62
C THR A 120 8.57 -2.77 16.53
N LYS A 121 7.28 -2.67 16.75
CA LYS A 121 6.38 -2.06 15.76
C LYS A 121 6.80 -0.65 15.35
N SER A 122 7.24 0.18 16.30
CA SER A 122 7.73 1.53 16.07
C SER A 122 9.07 1.60 15.29
N GLU A 123 9.70 0.47 15.00
CA GLU A 123 10.89 0.36 14.16
C GLU A 123 10.55 -0.19 12.75
N HIS A 124 9.26 -0.38 12.40
CA HIS A 124 8.86 -0.89 11.10
C HIS A 124 8.67 0.25 10.09
N VAL A 125 9.15 0.03 8.87
CA VAL A 125 8.82 0.85 7.70
C VAL A 125 7.94 0.03 6.77
N VAL A 126 6.94 0.68 6.18
CA VAL A 126 5.99 0.04 5.27
C VAL A 126 6.48 0.17 3.84
N VAL A 127 6.45 -0.92 3.10
CA VAL A 127 6.56 -0.94 1.64
C VAL A 127 5.34 -1.68 1.09
N GLU A 128 4.73 -1.18 0.01
CA GLU A 128 3.44 -1.68 -0.47
C GLU A 128 3.46 -2.08 -1.93
N VAL A 129 2.92 -3.28 -2.20
CA VAL A 129 2.62 -3.74 -3.56
C VAL A 129 1.14 -3.55 -3.83
N THR A 130 0.81 -2.75 -4.85
CA THR A 130 -0.58 -2.45 -5.22
C THR A 130 -1.15 -3.50 -6.17
N PRO A 131 -2.49 -3.63 -6.26
CA PRO A 131 -3.14 -4.55 -7.21
C PRO A 131 -2.66 -4.38 -8.64
N ASN A 132 -2.55 -3.15 -9.13
CA ASN A 132 -2.09 -2.88 -10.48
C ASN A 132 -0.69 -3.41 -10.77
N LEU A 133 0.18 -3.45 -9.75
CA LEU A 133 1.56 -3.92 -9.92
C LEU A 133 1.71 -5.42 -9.75
N TYR A 134 0.95 -6.06 -8.85
CA TYR A 134 1.01 -7.52 -8.83
C TYR A 134 0.29 -8.14 -10.06
N ASP A 135 -0.75 -7.50 -10.60
CA ASP A 135 -1.37 -7.91 -11.87
C ASP A 135 -0.40 -7.71 -13.06
N TRP A 136 0.33 -6.58 -13.07
CA TRP A 136 1.40 -6.34 -14.06
C TRP A 136 2.51 -7.39 -13.94
N ALA A 137 2.98 -7.69 -12.74
CA ALA A 137 4.00 -8.71 -12.47
C ALA A 137 3.55 -10.09 -12.95
N ALA A 138 2.29 -10.47 -12.66
CA ALA A 138 1.70 -11.72 -13.14
C ALA A 138 1.70 -11.80 -14.68
N GLY A 139 1.44 -10.69 -15.36
CA GLY A 139 1.56 -10.58 -16.82
C GLY A 139 3.00 -10.79 -17.36
N GLN A 140 4.02 -10.63 -16.51
CA GLN A 140 5.42 -10.92 -16.81
C GLN A 140 5.87 -12.32 -16.33
N GLY A 141 4.95 -13.13 -15.79
CA GLY A 141 5.27 -14.45 -15.22
C GLY A 141 5.88 -14.38 -13.82
N ILE A 142 5.77 -13.25 -13.15
CA ILE A 142 6.27 -13.04 -11.77
C ILE A 142 5.07 -13.10 -10.82
N ASP A 143 5.14 -13.97 -9.83
CA ASP A 143 4.07 -14.10 -8.83
C ASP A 143 4.36 -13.21 -7.61
N TRP A 144 3.68 -12.07 -7.56
CA TRP A 144 3.63 -11.16 -6.41
C TRP A 144 2.34 -11.31 -5.59
N SER A 145 1.76 -12.52 -5.55
CA SER A 145 0.67 -12.80 -4.62
C SER A 145 1.16 -12.71 -3.17
N GLU A 146 0.28 -12.31 -2.26
CA GLU A 146 0.62 -12.20 -0.83
C GLU A 146 1.25 -13.48 -0.28
N LYS A 147 0.69 -14.63 -0.61
CA LYS A 147 1.19 -15.94 -0.19
C LYS A 147 2.63 -16.19 -0.68
N THR A 148 2.92 -15.86 -1.94
CA THR A 148 4.27 -16.05 -2.52
C THR A 148 5.25 -15.07 -1.92
N LEU A 149 4.88 -13.79 -1.79
CA LEU A 149 5.73 -12.78 -1.15
C LEU A 149 6.00 -13.14 0.32
N GLN A 150 4.99 -13.59 1.07
CA GLN A 150 5.18 -14.04 2.45
C GLN A 150 6.19 -15.19 2.54
N ALA A 151 6.03 -16.20 1.69
CA ALA A 151 6.90 -17.37 1.68
C ALA A 151 8.35 -17.06 1.25
N GLN A 152 8.54 -16.09 0.37
CA GLN A 152 9.86 -15.78 -0.21
C GLN A 152 10.61 -14.68 0.53
N LEU A 153 9.90 -13.75 1.19
CA LEU A 153 10.53 -12.54 1.73
C LEU A 153 10.66 -12.57 3.25
N VAL A 154 9.69 -13.13 4.00
CA VAL A 154 9.72 -13.07 5.46
C VAL A 154 10.97 -13.74 6.02
N GLY A 155 11.70 -13.01 6.85
CA GLY A 155 12.97 -13.44 7.45
C GLY A 155 14.19 -13.32 6.52
N HIS A 156 14.04 -12.68 5.36
CA HIS A 156 15.12 -12.38 4.44
C HIS A 156 15.42 -10.88 4.39
N TRP A 157 16.67 -10.56 4.10
CA TRP A 157 17.10 -9.20 3.80
C TRP A 157 16.83 -8.91 2.34
N CYS A 158 15.95 -7.94 2.08
CA CYS A 158 15.47 -7.63 0.74
C CYS A 158 15.74 -6.16 0.37
N GLU A 159 15.81 -5.89 -0.93
CA GLU A 159 15.82 -4.55 -1.50
C GLU A 159 14.49 -4.29 -2.19
N PHE A 160 13.95 -3.10 -1.96
CA PHE A 160 12.73 -2.60 -2.55
C PHE A 160 12.99 -1.29 -3.27
N GLU A 161 12.55 -1.20 -4.53
CA GLU A 161 12.53 0.05 -5.30
C GLU A 161 11.08 0.45 -5.55
N GLY A 162 10.81 1.74 -5.47
CA GLY A 162 9.49 2.26 -5.75
C GLY A 162 9.37 3.74 -5.48
N TRP A 163 8.17 4.25 -5.56
CA TRP A 163 7.88 5.65 -5.32
C TRP A 163 7.73 5.92 -3.83
N LEU A 164 8.20 7.10 -3.40
CA LEU A 164 7.89 7.60 -2.07
C LEU A 164 6.42 8.04 -2.01
N TYR A 165 5.80 7.77 -0.88
CA TYR A 165 4.45 8.22 -0.57
C TYR A 165 4.35 8.58 0.91
N PHE A 166 3.83 9.77 1.22
CA PHE A 166 3.50 10.14 2.60
C PHE A 166 2.05 9.76 2.90
N ASP A 167 1.86 8.76 3.73
CA ASP A 167 0.54 8.27 4.12
C ASP A 167 -0.06 9.14 5.25
N ALA A 168 -0.66 10.25 4.85
CA ALA A 168 -1.28 11.18 5.78
C ALA A 168 -2.46 10.58 6.58
N GLY A 169 -3.03 9.46 6.09
CA GLY A 169 -4.12 8.76 6.76
C GLY A 169 -3.69 8.03 8.04
N HIS A 170 -2.42 7.61 8.09
CA HIS A 170 -1.82 6.89 9.22
C HIS A 170 -0.64 7.65 9.84
N ALA A 171 -0.54 8.96 9.60
CA ALA A 171 0.58 9.76 10.11
C ALA A 171 0.66 9.75 11.63
N GLU A 172 -0.48 9.88 12.31
CA GLU A 172 -0.56 9.88 13.77
C GLU A 172 -0.37 8.49 14.41
N GLU A 173 -0.23 7.44 13.61
CA GLU A 173 0.08 6.07 14.04
C GLU A 173 1.56 5.73 13.85
N SER A 174 2.41 6.74 13.60
CA SER A 174 3.85 6.60 13.38
C SER A 174 4.68 7.25 14.48
N GLU A 175 5.78 6.60 14.86
CA GLU A 175 6.67 7.05 15.94
C GLU A 175 7.28 8.44 15.66
N ASN A 176 7.60 8.75 14.39
CA ASN A 176 8.18 10.02 14.00
C ASN A 176 7.20 11.20 14.15
N ILE A 177 5.90 10.95 14.08
CA ILE A 177 4.87 11.99 14.17
C ILE A 177 4.27 12.08 15.58
N SER A 178 4.00 10.93 16.18
CA SER A 178 3.37 10.79 17.51
C SER A 178 4.25 9.94 18.44
N PRO A 179 5.42 10.46 18.87
CA PRO A 179 6.41 9.67 19.60
C PRO A 179 5.87 9.08 20.90
N GLY A 180 6.08 7.78 21.11
CA GLY A 180 5.72 7.08 22.35
C GLY A 180 4.23 6.71 22.49
N GLU A 181 3.40 6.96 21.49
CA GLU A 181 2.00 6.54 21.53
C GLU A 181 1.89 5.01 21.38
N THR A 182 0.99 4.41 22.15
CA THR A 182 0.85 2.94 22.25
C THR A 182 0.31 2.33 20.96
N ASP A 183 -0.39 3.11 20.15
CA ASP A 183 -1.01 2.67 18.91
C ASP A 183 -0.06 2.76 17.71
N ASN A 184 1.16 3.28 17.92
CA ASN A 184 2.19 3.31 16.89
C ASN A 184 2.55 1.89 16.44
N TRP A 185 2.44 1.65 15.12
CA TRP A 185 2.76 0.36 14.51
C TRP A 185 3.82 0.48 13.42
N ARG A 186 4.33 1.68 13.19
CA ARG A 186 5.32 2.04 12.18
C ARG A 186 6.23 3.16 12.67
N ALA A 187 7.44 3.25 12.13
CA ALA A 187 8.39 4.31 12.48
C ALA A 187 8.01 5.66 11.87
N THR A 188 7.62 5.64 10.62
CA THR A 188 7.34 6.82 9.78
C THR A 188 6.06 6.63 8.98
N ALA A 189 5.41 7.75 8.63
CA ALA A 189 4.31 7.75 7.66
C ALA A 189 4.78 7.71 6.20
N TRP A 190 6.10 7.83 5.94
CA TRP A 190 6.66 7.62 4.62
C TRP A 190 6.75 6.14 4.28
N GLU A 191 6.34 5.81 3.08
CA GLU A 191 6.28 4.46 2.52
C GLU A 191 6.98 4.41 1.16
N ILE A 192 7.40 3.21 0.78
CA ILE A 192 7.66 2.92 -0.63
C ILE A 192 6.36 2.39 -1.22
N HIS A 193 5.59 3.26 -1.86
CA HIS A 193 4.26 2.97 -2.35
C HIS A 193 3.97 3.69 -3.68
N PRO A 194 3.84 2.97 -4.75
CA PRO A 194 3.95 1.51 -4.87
C PRO A 194 5.40 1.03 -5.05
N VAL A 195 5.66 -0.19 -4.58
CA VAL A 195 6.86 -0.94 -4.91
C VAL A 195 6.83 -1.37 -6.37
N THR A 196 7.93 -1.15 -7.09
CA THR A 196 8.07 -1.49 -8.51
C THR A 196 9.13 -2.57 -8.77
N ARG A 197 9.96 -2.88 -7.78
CA ARG A 197 10.96 -3.96 -7.84
C ARG A 197 11.21 -4.51 -6.44
N ILE A 198 11.35 -5.83 -6.38
CA ILE A 198 11.69 -6.57 -5.16
C ILE A 198 12.88 -7.49 -5.48
N MET A 199 13.88 -7.52 -4.61
CA MET A 199 15.03 -8.40 -4.75
C MET A 199 15.44 -8.96 -3.38
N VAL A 200 15.51 -10.28 -3.25
CA VAL A 200 16.10 -10.94 -2.07
C VAL A 200 17.60 -10.85 -2.17
N ILE A 201 18.27 -10.37 -1.12
CA ILE A 201 19.74 -10.20 -1.08
C ILE A 201 20.38 -11.33 -0.29
N ARG A 202 19.80 -11.73 0.84
CA ARG A 202 20.29 -12.80 1.72
C ARG A 202 19.21 -13.32 2.66
#